data_b66eb2a988be470f2025005544dc2727
#
_entry.id   b66eb2a988be470f2025005544dc2727
#
_cell.length_a   1.000
_cell.length_b   1.000
_cell.length_c   1.000
_cell.angle_alpha   90.00
_cell.angle_beta   90.00
_cell.angle_gamma   90.00
#
_symmetry.space_group_name_H-M   'P 1'
#
loop_
_entity.id
_entity.type
_entity.pdbx_description
1 polymer ?
#
loop_
_entity_poly.entity_id
_entity_poly.type
_entity_poly.pdbx_seq_one_letter_code
_entity_poly.pdbx_strand_id
1 'polypeptide(L)'
;MITSIFSVFLGVIYPLITQYFYSTKVSIGPPYYNTIFAPLIFIAACFIALSVESKWQRKWKLTESLSKLGIPILISCFLTFIVQSLHQYSVSLIQMIGLFSGIFIISIYAFKLLINSVNREFINWSSAVSHLGFGLLLFSIAGNSIFSYEKNLKLNLNEEYISEELEISFDDLSLQDESNHQRIIAQINMKIHDKVISFSPEKRKYFTRGQVTSETDIEATFLRDIYINIGEQLDDGSWTFRVQFNYLIKWIWFSVLLMILGILIRSRAMV
;
A
#
# COMPACT_ATOMS: atom_id res chain seq x y z
N MET A 1 1.74 -13.56 -16.32
CA MET A 1 0.47 -12.83 -16.57
C MET A 1 -0.75 -13.75 -16.58
N ILE A 2 -0.83 -14.80 -17.41
CA ILE A 2 -2.02 -15.70 -17.45
C ILE A 2 -2.34 -16.28 -16.07
N THR A 3 -1.34 -16.81 -15.35
CA THR A 3 -1.49 -17.34 -13.98
C THR A 3 -2.06 -16.30 -13.02
N SER A 4 -1.58 -15.05 -13.09
CA SER A 4 -2.06 -13.96 -12.24
C SER A 4 -3.53 -13.62 -12.52
N ILE A 5 -3.89 -13.53 -13.80
CA ILE A 5 -5.28 -13.27 -14.23
C ILE A 5 -6.19 -14.39 -13.75
N PHE A 6 -5.79 -15.64 -13.95
CA PHE A 6 -6.56 -16.81 -13.53
C PHE A 6 -6.74 -16.87 -12.01
N SER A 7 -5.72 -16.53 -11.24
CA SER A 7 -5.80 -16.47 -9.77
C SER A 7 -6.78 -15.41 -9.28
N VAL A 8 -6.77 -14.21 -9.89
CA VAL A 8 -7.75 -13.17 -9.56
C VAL A 8 -9.16 -13.64 -9.92
N PHE A 9 -9.34 -14.21 -11.10
CA PHE A 9 -10.60 -14.74 -11.56
C PHE A 9 -11.18 -15.79 -10.60
N LEU A 10 -10.36 -16.75 -10.17
CA LEU A 10 -10.75 -17.75 -9.17
C LEU A 10 -11.13 -17.09 -7.84
N GLY A 11 -10.33 -16.13 -7.37
CA GLY A 11 -10.60 -15.41 -6.12
C GLY A 11 -11.93 -14.64 -6.14
N VAL A 12 -12.33 -14.13 -7.29
CA VAL A 12 -13.62 -13.41 -7.45
C VAL A 12 -14.80 -14.37 -7.62
N ILE A 13 -14.62 -15.45 -8.36
CA ILE A 13 -15.71 -16.39 -8.67
C ILE A 13 -15.99 -17.36 -7.52
N TYR A 14 -14.96 -17.77 -6.78
CA TYR A 14 -15.13 -18.75 -5.70
C TYR A 14 -16.19 -18.37 -4.65
N PRO A 15 -16.25 -17.13 -4.13
CA PRO A 15 -17.33 -16.70 -3.24
C PRO A 15 -18.72 -16.83 -3.85
N LEU A 16 -18.86 -16.53 -5.16
CA LEU A 16 -20.15 -16.63 -5.87
C LEU A 16 -20.60 -18.09 -6.00
N ILE A 17 -19.67 -18.99 -6.30
CA ILE A 17 -19.94 -20.43 -6.39
C ILE A 17 -20.35 -20.98 -5.03
N THR A 18 -19.62 -20.66 -3.97
CA THR A 18 -19.93 -21.14 -2.61
C THR A 18 -21.25 -20.59 -2.11
N GLN A 19 -21.57 -19.34 -2.41
CA GLN A 19 -22.88 -18.77 -2.05
C GLN A 19 -24.04 -19.44 -2.80
N TYR A 20 -23.87 -19.75 -4.07
CA TYR A 20 -24.91 -20.36 -4.91
C TYR A 20 -25.16 -21.85 -4.53
N PHE A 21 -24.07 -22.65 -4.40
CA PHE A 21 -24.20 -24.10 -4.17
C PHE A 21 -24.33 -24.50 -2.70
N TYR A 22 -23.72 -23.75 -1.79
CA TYR A 22 -23.61 -24.10 -0.37
C TYR A 22 -24.31 -23.12 0.55
N SER A 23 -24.91 -22.05 0.02
CA SER A 23 -25.54 -20.96 0.81
C SER A 23 -24.62 -20.35 1.87
N THR A 24 -23.31 -20.53 1.75
CA THR A 24 -22.29 -20.01 2.67
C THR A 24 -21.67 -18.74 2.07
N LYS A 25 -21.60 -17.67 2.88
CA LYS A 25 -20.89 -16.45 2.50
C LYS A 25 -19.42 -16.60 2.87
N VAL A 26 -18.59 -16.84 1.87
CA VAL A 26 -17.12 -16.87 2.01
C VAL A 26 -16.55 -15.58 1.45
N SER A 27 -15.59 -15.00 2.14
CA SER A 27 -14.83 -13.84 1.66
C SER A 27 -13.37 -14.24 1.42
N ILE A 28 -12.86 -13.94 0.23
CA ILE A 28 -11.45 -14.12 -0.09
C ILE A 28 -10.74 -12.80 0.13
N GLY A 29 -9.86 -12.78 1.11
CA GLY A 29 -9.14 -11.58 1.55
C GLY A 29 -7.68 -11.52 1.09
N PRO A 30 -6.94 -10.49 1.56
CA PRO A 30 -5.54 -10.26 1.23
C PRO A 30 -4.60 -11.46 1.38
N PRO A 31 -4.76 -12.36 2.38
CA PRO A 31 -3.86 -13.51 2.53
C PRO A 31 -3.80 -14.43 1.31
N TYR A 32 -4.95 -14.66 0.66
CA TYR A 32 -5.01 -15.47 -0.56
C TYR A 32 -4.18 -14.83 -1.70
N TYR A 33 -4.45 -13.55 -1.97
CA TYR A 33 -3.75 -12.84 -3.05
C TYR A 33 -2.27 -12.70 -2.77
N ASN A 34 -1.89 -12.34 -1.56
CA ASN A 34 -0.49 -12.16 -1.18
C ASN A 34 0.32 -13.45 -1.33
N THR A 35 -0.25 -14.61 -0.95
CA THR A 35 0.42 -15.92 -1.07
C THR A 35 0.71 -16.28 -2.52
N ILE A 36 -0.17 -15.91 -3.46
CA ILE A 36 0.01 -16.23 -4.88
C ILE A 36 0.88 -15.19 -5.57
N PHE A 37 0.64 -13.90 -5.30
CA PHE A 37 1.30 -12.82 -6.03
C PHE A 37 2.75 -12.59 -5.59
N ALA A 38 3.08 -12.76 -4.31
CA ALA A 38 4.44 -12.49 -3.83
C ALA A 38 5.52 -13.33 -4.57
N PRO A 39 5.39 -14.67 -4.71
CA PRO A 39 6.37 -15.45 -5.48
C PRO A 39 6.37 -15.11 -6.97
N LEU A 40 5.21 -14.79 -7.57
CA LEU A 40 5.12 -14.39 -8.97
C LEU A 40 5.82 -13.05 -9.22
N ILE A 41 5.67 -12.10 -8.31
CA ILE A 41 6.34 -10.79 -8.35
C ILE A 41 7.85 -10.96 -8.21
N PHE A 42 8.32 -11.84 -7.31
CA PHE A 42 9.73 -12.12 -7.15
C PHE A 42 10.35 -12.71 -8.44
N ILE A 43 9.68 -13.67 -9.06
CA ILE A 43 10.10 -14.24 -10.34
C ILE A 43 10.13 -13.14 -11.42
N ALA A 44 9.10 -12.28 -11.49
CA ALA A 44 9.07 -11.16 -12.42
C ALA A 44 10.22 -10.18 -12.18
N ALA A 45 10.54 -9.87 -10.93
CA ALA A 45 11.67 -9.00 -10.55
C ALA A 45 13.01 -9.59 -11.04
N CYS A 46 13.21 -10.91 -10.92
CA CYS A 46 14.39 -11.59 -11.44
C CYS A 46 14.48 -11.49 -12.97
N PHE A 47 13.37 -11.68 -13.69
CA PHE A 47 13.35 -11.50 -15.15
C PHE A 47 13.60 -10.06 -15.57
N ILE A 48 13.05 -9.08 -14.88
CA ILE A 48 13.34 -7.66 -15.11
C ILE A 48 14.84 -7.39 -14.91
N ALA A 49 15.42 -7.91 -13.83
CA ALA A 49 16.85 -7.79 -13.53
C ALA A 49 17.73 -8.32 -14.67
N LEU A 50 17.44 -9.51 -15.15
CA LEU A 50 18.17 -10.13 -16.26
C LEU A 50 17.96 -9.36 -17.57
N SER A 51 16.77 -8.82 -17.82
CA SER A 51 16.46 -8.08 -19.04
C SER A 51 17.20 -6.75 -19.16
N VAL A 52 17.56 -6.14 -18.03
CA VAL A 52 18.28 -4.84 -17.99
C VAL A 52 19.61 -4.90 -18.74
N GLU A 53 20.32 -6.02 -18.66
CA GLU A 53 21.61 -6.22 -19.28
C GLU A 53 21.53 -6.93 -20.65
N SER A 54 20.36 -7.49 -21.01
CA SER A 54 20.20 -8.18 -22.29
C SER A 54 20.08 -7.16 -23.43
N LYS A 55 20.97 -7.28 -24.45
CA LYS A 55 20.89 -6.50 -25.69
C LYS A 55 20.30 -7.39 -26.79
N TRP A 56 19.24 -6.91 -27.45
CA TRP A 56 18.67 -7.56 -28.63
C TRP A 56 19.76 -7.83 -29.68
N GLN A 57 19.87 -9.04 -30.18
CA GLN A 57 20.85 -9.47 -31.18
C GLN A 57 22.32 -9.63 -30.74
N ARG A 58 22.68 -9.45 -29.46
CA ARG A 58 24.02 -9.82 -28.96
C ARG A 58 23.99 -11.19 -28.25
N LYS A 59 25.08 -11.95 -28.40
CA LYS A 59 25.27 -13.17 -27.58
C LYS A 59 25.25 -12.74 -26.09
N TRP A 60 24.19 -13.10 -25.41
CA TRP A 60 24.01 -12.80 -24.00
C TRP A 60 24.85 -13.78 -23.16
N LYS A 61 25.69 -13.24 -22.29
CA LYS A 61 26.46 -14.03 -21.34
C LYS A 61 25.85 -13.86 -19.95
N LEU A 62 25.22 -14.89 -19.44
CA LEU A 62 24.60 -14.91 -18.12
C LEU A 62 25.58 -14.51 -17.01
N THR A 63 26.84 -14.93 -17.11
CA THR A 63 27.89 -14.61 -16.12
C THR A 63 28.19 -13.12 -16.01
N GLU A 64 28.20 -12.39 -17.14
CA GLU A 64 28.41 -10.94 -17.15
C GLU A 64 27.21 -10.19 -16.56
N SER A 65 25.99 -10.65 -16.81
CA SER A 65 24.79 -10.07 -16.21
C SER A 65 24.75 -10.32 -14.71
N LEU A 66 25.04 -11.54 -14.26
CA LEU A 66 25.03 -11.86 -12.83
C LEU A 66 26.10 -11.08 -12.04
N SER A 67 27.28 -10.83 -12.61
CA SER A 67 28.32 -10.04 -11.92
C SER A 67 27.89 -8.61 -11.64
N LYS A 68 27.08 -8.00 -12.52
CA LYS A 68 26.55 -6.64 -12.33
C LYS A 68 25.38 -6.56 -11.35
N LEU A 69 24.70 -7.68 -11.12
CA LEU A 69 23.60 -7.76 -10.17
C LEU A 69 24.06 -7.88 -8.71
N GLY A 70 25.36 -8.18 -8.47
CA GLY A 70 25.88 -8.40 -7.12
C GLY A 70 25.64 -7.22 -6.18
N ILE A 71 25.97 -5.99 -6.60
CA ILE A 71 25.77 -4.78 -5.80
C ILE A 71 24.27 -4.51 -5.54
N PRO A 72 23.37 -4.50 -6.55
CA PRO A 72 21.93 -4.38 -6.32
C PRO A 72 21.35 -5.43 -5.36
N ILE A 73 21.80 -6.69 -5.46
CA ILE A 73 21.35 -7.75 -4.56
C ILE A 73 21.79 -7.45 -3.12
N LEU A 74 23.07 -7.09 -2.91
CA LEU A 74 23.59 -6.77 -1.59
C LEU A 74 22.85 -5.58 -0.95
N ILE A 75 22.59 -4.53 -1.71
CA ILE A 75 21.82 -3.36 -1.24
C ILE A 75 20.41 -3.82 -0.84
N SER A 76 19.76 -4.63 -1.67
CA SER A 76 18.39 -5.09 -1.41
C SER A 76 18.31 -5.99 -0.19
N CYS A 77 19.24 -6.92 -0.03
CA CYS A 77 19.34 -7.77 1.16
C CYS A 77 19.57 -6.91 2.42
N PHE A 78 20.51 -5.98 2.35
CA PHE A 78 20.86 -5.12 3.47
C PHE A 78 19.70 -4.24 3.93
N LEU A 79 19.05 -3.55 2.99
CA LEU A 79 17.90 -2.69 3.33
C LEU A 79 16.70 -3.48 3.84
N THR A 80 16.41 -4.65 3.24
CA THR A 80 15.35 -5.55 3.74
C THR A 80 15.66 -6.04 5.15
N PHE A 81 16.92 -6.38 5.42
CA PHE A 81 17.37 -6.78 6.75
C PHE A 81 17.25 -5.64 7.77
N ILE A 82 17.60 -4.40 7.40
CA ILE A 82 17.40 -3.23 8.26
C ILE A 82 15.94 -3.07 8.66
N VAL A 83 15.03 -3.12 7.68
CA VAL A 83 13.58 -3.00 7.96
C VAL A 83 13.13 -4.10 8.92
N GLN A 84 13.55 -5.34 8.70
CA GLN A 84 13.25 -6.46 9.61
C GLN A 84 13.78 -6.23 11.03
N SER A 85 15.00 -5.67 11.15
CA SER A 85 15.67 -5.48 12.45
C SER A 85 15.11 -4.30 13.25
N LEU A 86 14.62 -3.27 12.55
CA LEU A 86 14.08 -2.06 13.18
C LEU A 86 12.59 -2.19 13.50
N HIS A 87 11.89 -3.12 12.85
CA HIS A 87 10.46 -3.31 13.09
C HIS A 87 10.23 -4.15 14.35
N GLN A 88 9.40 -3.65 15.27
CA GLN A 88 9.14 -4.29 16.58
C GLN A 88 8.40 -5.63 16.46
N TYR A 89 7.65 -5.82 15.37
CA TYR A 89 6.89 -7.05 15.11
C TYR A 89 7.58 -7.91 14.04
N SER A 90 7.32 -9.21 14.05
CA SER A 90 7.85 -10.12 13.03
C SER A 90 7.23 -9.81 11.66
N VAL A 91 8.07 -9.38 10.70
CA VAL A 91 7.67 -9.20 9.31
C VAL A 91 7.53 -10.59 8.66
N SER A 92 6.41 -10.84 8.00
CA SER A 92 6.17 -12.13 7.35
C SER A 92 7.09 -12.32 6.13
N LEU A 93 7.38 -13.58 5.78
CA LEU A 93 8.19 -13.90 4.60
C LEU A 93 7.61 -13.30 3.31
N ILE A 94 6.29 -13.26 3.18
CA ILE A 94 5.59 -12.68 2.02
C ILE A 94 5.86 -11.18 1.90
N GLN A 95 5.80 -10.46 3.02
CA GLN A 95 6.11 -9.03 3.07
C GLN A 95 7.59 -8.77 2.74
N MET A 96 8.49 -9.61 3.26
CA MET A 96 9.93 -9.51 2.95
C MET A 96 10.21 -9.74 1.46
N ILE A 97 9.58 -10.72 0.83
CA ILE A 97 9.69 -10.97 -0.62
C ILE A 97 9.22 -9.76 -1.42
N GLY A 98 8.08 -9.17 -1.06
CA GLY A 98 7.56 -7.96 -1.70
C GLY A 98 8.51 -6.77 -1.57
N LEU A 99 8.99 -6.51 -0.35
CA LEU A 99 9.90 -5.42 -0.04
C LEU A 99 11.24 -5.58 -0.78
N PHE A 100 11.84 -6.78 -0.70
CA PHE A 100 13.07 -7.11 -1.42
C PHE A 100 12.91 -6.88 -2.92
N SER A 101 11.82 -7.38 -3.53
CA SER A 101 11.57 -7.25 -4.96
C SER A 101 11.48 -5.79 -5.41
N GLY A 102 10.79 -4.94 -4.63
CA GLY A 102 10.70 -3.50 -4.87
C GLY A 102 12.06 -2.81 -4.81
N ILE A 103 12.79 -3.01 -3.71
CA ILE A 103 14.14 -2.44 -3.52
C ILE A 103 15.10 -2.95 -4.59
N PHE A 104 15.00 -4.23 -4.98
CA PHE A 104 15.87 -4.84 -5.99
C PHE A 104 15.71 -4.18 -7.35
N ILE A 105 14.48 -3.97 -7.82
CA ILE A 105 14.21 -3.29 -9.09
C ILE A 105 14.71 -1.85 -9.03
N ILE A 106 14.43 -1.12 -7.96
CA ILE A 106 14.91 0.26 -7.78
C ILE A 106 16.44 0.30 -7.82
N SER A 107 17.11 -0.59 -7.08
CA SER A 107 18.58 -0.64 -6.99
C SER A 107 19.23 -0.94 -8.33
N ILE A 108 18.67 -1.86 -9.11
CA ILE A 108 19.20 -2.20 -10.45
C ILE A 108 19.14 -0.99 -11.38
N TYR A 109 17.99 -0.32 -11.46
CA TYR A 109 17.84 0.81 -12.37
C TYR A 109 18.60 2.03 -11.89
N ALA A 110 18.63 2.31 -10.58
CA ALA A 110 19.46 3.37 -10.01
C ALA A 110 20.95 3.14 -10.31
N PHE A 111 21.45 1.92 -10.08
CA PHE A 111 22.84 1.55 -10.37
C PHE A 111 23.18 1.67 -11.86
N LYS A 112 22.29 1.20 -12.73
CA LYS A 112 22.45 1.34 -14.19
C LYS A 112 22.49 2.80 -14.63
N LEU A 113 21.59 3.63 -14.11
CA LEU A 113 21.57 5.06 -14.41
C LEU A 113 22.87 5.74 -13.98
N LEU A 114 23.39 5.40 -12.79
CA LEU A 114 24.67 5.92 -12.30
C LEU A 114 25.84 5.53 -13.23
N ILE A 115 25.93 4.23 -13.57
CA ILE A 115 27.01 3.75 -14.45
C ILE A 115 26.95 4.40 -15.84
N ASN A 116 25.76 4.41 -16.45
CA ASN A 116 25.59 5.00 -17.78
C ASN A 116 25.87 6.51 -17.79
N SER A 117 25.51 7.21 -16.71
CA SER A 117 25.82 8.64 -16.55
C SER A 117 27.33 8.88 -16.47
N VAL A 118 28.05 8.07 -15.67
CA VAL A 118 29.51 8.16 -15.52
C VAL A 118 30.22 7.83 -16.84
N ASN A 119 29.79 6.78 -17.52
CA ASN A 119 30.39 6.30 -18.78
C ASN A 119 29.91 7.08 -20.01
N ARG A 120 28.98 8.05 -19.83
CA ARG A 120 28.33 8.79 -20.92
C ARG A 120 27.64 7.88 -21.94
N GLU A 121 27.12 6.74 -21.49
CA GLU A 121 26.38 5.80 -22.32
C GLU A 121 24.91 6.25 -22.49
N PHE A 122 24.28 5.76 -23.56
CA PHE A 122 22.88 6.07 -23.83
C PHE A 122 21.97 5.57 -22.72
N ILE A 123 21.11 6.45 -22.20
CA ILE A 123 20.11 6.14 -21.20
C ILE A 123 18.74 5.96 -21.85
N ASN A 124 18.16 4.80 -21.73
CA ASN A 124 16.76 4.58 -22.12
C ASN A 124 15.83 5.04 -20.99
N TRP A 125 15.53 6.35 -20.98
CA TRP A 125 14.70 6.96 -19.95
C TRP A 125 13.30 6.36 -19.84
N SER A 126 12.67 6.00 -20.95
CA SER A 126 11.35 5.36 -20.96
C SER A 126 11.34 4.08 -20.11
N SER A 127 12.30 3.19 -20.39
CA SER A 127 12.43 1.93 -19.64
C SER A 127 12.81 2.19 -18.18
N ALA A 128 13.76 3.09 -17.93
CA ALA A 128 14.23 3.39 -16.58
C ALA A 128 13.09 3.94 -15.70
N VAL A 129 12.36 4.93 -16.17
CA VAL A 129 11.27 5.56 -15.42
C VAL A 129 10.12 4.58 -15.18
N SER A 130 9.72 3.78 -16.18
CA SER A 130 8.64 2.80 -16.01
C SER A 130 8.99 1.72 -14.98
N HIS A 131 10.22 1.20 -15.01
CA HIS A 131 10.61 0.13 -14.08
C HIS A 131 10.94 0.67 -12.69
N LEU A 132 11.50 1.88 -12.58
CA LEU A 132 11.61 2.57 -11.27
C LEU A 132 10.23 2.80 -10.65
N GLY A 133 9.24 3.22 -11.44
CA GLY A 133 7.85 3.31 -11.01
C GLY A 133 7.31 1.97 -10.52
N PHE A 134 7.57 0.87 -11.25
CA PHE A 134 7.14 -0.46 -10.83
C PHE A 134 7.84 -0.93 -9.55
N GLY A 135 9.15 -0.72 -9.42
CA GLY A 135 9.88 -1.00 -8.19
C GLY A 135 9.35 -0.20 -6.99
N LEU A 136 9.05 1.09 -7.21
CA LEU A 136 8.45 1.96 -6.20
C LEU A 136 7.05 1.50 -5.80
N LEU A 137 6.24 1.01 -6.75
CA LEU A 137 4.92 0.42 -6.47
C LEU A 137 5.05 -0.77 -5.51
N LEU A 138 5.93 -1.72 -5.81
CA LEU A 138 6.15 -2.90 -4.98
C LEU A 138 6.67 -2.52 -3.59
N PHE A 139 7.63 -1.60 -3.54
CA PHE A 139 8.16 -1.05 -2.28
C PHE A 139 7.06 -0.43 -1.43
N SER A 140 6.19 0.39 -2.05
CA SER A 140 5.13 1.10 -1.34
C SER A 140 4.03 0.17 -0.84
N ILE A 141 3.63 -0.84 -1.65
CA ILE A 141 2.65 -1.85 -1.23
C ILE A 141 3.20 -2.70 -0.08
N ALA A 142 4.45 -3.18 -0.20
CA ALA A 142 5.07 -3.97 0.86
C ALA A 142 5.30 -3.13 2.13
N GLY A 143 5.77 -1.90 1.99
CA GLY A 143 5.95 -0.97 3.10
C GLY A 143 4.63 -0.61 3.77
N ASN A 144 3.56 -0.37 3.00
CA ASN A 144 2.23 -0.18 3.58
C ASN A 144 1.82 -1.40 4.41
N SER A 145 1.97 -2.61 3.86
CA SER A 145 1.62 -3.85 4.57
C SER A 145 2.46 -4.10 5.85
N ILE A 146 3.69 -3.57 5.91
CA ILE A 146 4.58 -3.74 7.07
C ILE A 146 4.29 -2.68 8.14
N PHE A 147 4.18 -1.41 7.74
CA PHE A 147 4.15 -0.29 8.69
C PHE A 147 2.74 0.15 9.09
N SER A 148 1.71 -0.19 8.30
CA SER A 148 0.33 0.19 8.63
C SER A 148 -0.22 -0.64 9.77
N TYR A 149 -0.96 0.02 10.64
CA TYR A 149 -1.63 -0.61 11.78
C TYR A 149 -2.97 0.04 12.06
N GLU A 150 -3.80 -0.67 12.82
CA GLU A 150 -5.15 -0.26 13.20
C GLU A 150 -5.31 -0.36 14.70
N LYS A 151 -6.00 0.64 15.28
CA LYS A 151 -6.46 0.63 16.66
C LYS A 151 -7.97 0.76 16.68
N ASN A 152 -8.63 -0.16 17.37
CA ASN A 152 -10.06 -0.07 17.64
C ASN A 152 -10.21 0.44 19.08
N LEU A 153 -10.90 1.55 19.22
CA LEU A 153 -11.10 2.24 20.49
C LEU A 153 -12.58 2.25 20.86
N LYS A 154 -12.84 2.29 22.16
CA LYS A 154 -14.14 2.48 22.74
C LYS A 154 -14.04 3.69 23.66
N LEU A 155 -14.82 4.75 23.39
CA LEU A 155 -14.77 6.01 24.13
C LEU A 155 -16.18 6.50 24.45
N ASN A 156 -16.34 7.02 25.64
CA ASN A 156 -17.48 7.85 26.02
C ASN A 156 -17.25 9.30 25.62
N LEU A 157 -18.31 10.09 25.58
CA LEU A 157 -18.19 11.53 25.38
C LEU A 157 -17.35 12.16 26.51
N ASN A 158 -16.39 13.01 26.12
CA ASN A 158 -15.37 13.62 27.00
C ASN A 158 -14.37 12.63 27.61
N GLU A 159 -14.23 11.44 27.04
CA GLU A 159 -13.21 10.47 27.45
C GLU A 159 -11.96 10.58 26.56
N GLU A 160 -10.80 10.33 27.17
CA GLU A 160 -9.50 10.34 26.52
C GLU A 160 -8.87 8.95 26.57
N TYR A 161 -8.28 8.56 25.45
CA TYR A 161 -7.38 7.41 25.34
C TYR A 161 -5.95 7.91 25.27
N ILE A 162 -5.10 7.49 26.22
CA ILE A 162 -3.72 7.89 26.30
C ILE A 162 -2.83 6.67 26.14
N SER A 163 -1.86 6.73 25.22
CA SER A 163 -0.79 5.76 25.05
C SER A 163 0.54 6.49 24.87
N GLU A 164 1.66 5.73 24.89
CA GLU A 164 3.00 6.32 24.74
C GLU A 164 3.19 7.09 23.42
N GLU A 165 2.47 6.73 22.37
CA GLU A 165 2.64 7.29 21.03
C GLU A 165 1.58 8.32 20.64
N LEU A 166 0.39 8.27 21.24
CA LEU A 166 -0.73 9.12 20.85
C LEU A 166 -1.74 9.30 21.99
N GLU A 167 -2.37 10.47 22.02
CA GLU A 167 -3.52 10.78 22.86
C GLU A 167 -4.71 11.05 21.94
N ILE A 168 -5.90 10.52 22.26
CA ILE A 168 -7.14 10.71 21.48
C ILE A 168 -8.23 11.08 22.43
N SER A 169 -8.88 12.24 22.23
CA SER A 169 -10.07 12.67 22.98
C SER A 169 -11.31 12.64 22.09
N PHE A 170 -12.43 12.26 22.68
CA PHE A 170 -13.75 12.36 22.07
C PHE A 170 -14.52 13.52 22.70
N ASP A 171 -14.51 14.68 22.05
CA ASP A 171 -14.89 15.94 22.68
C ASP A 171 -16.36 16.29 22.48
N ASP A 172 -16.97 15.97 21.32
CA ASP A 172 -18.35 16.32 21.03
C ASP A 172 -19.01 15.34 20.07
N LEU A 173 -20.34 15.25 20.15
CA LEU A 173 -21.18 14.47 19.26
C LEU A 173 -22.38 15.30 18.84
N SER A 174 -22.47 15.66 17.58
CA SER A 174 -23.57 16.44 17.04
C SER A 174 -24.44 15.64 16.08
N LEU A 175 -25.76 15.87 16.14
CA LEU A 175 -26.76 15.32 15.24
C LEU A 175 -27.22 16.45 14.31
N GLN A 176 -27.19 16.17 12.99
CA GLN A 176 -27.66 17.12 11.99
C GLN A 176 -28.56 16.42 10.98
N ASP A 177 -29.69 17.03 10.70
CA ASP A 177 -30.64 16.55 9.70
C ASP A 177 -30.44 17.29 8.38
N GLU A 178 -30.13 16.53 7.34
CA GLU A 178 -30.04 17.02 5.97
C GLU A 178 -31.27 16.62 5.17
N SER A 179 -31.39 17.09 3.93
CA SER A 179 -32.59 16.85 3.10
C SER A 179 -32.89 15.36 2.83
N ASN A 180 -31.89 14.50 2.75
CA ASN A 180 -32.02 13.10 2.37
C ASN A 180 -31.41 12.11 3.40
N HIS A 181 -30.73 12.59 4.43
CA HIS A 181 -30.10 11.75 5.46
C HIS A 181 -29.97 12.52 6.77
N GLN A 182 -29.86 11.77 7.85
CA GLN A 182 -29.41 12.25 9.16
C GLN A 182 -27.93 11.89 9.32
N ARG A 183 -27.12 12.79 9.82
CA ARG A 183 -25.71 12.56 10.13
C ARG A 183 -25.41 12.74 11.60
N ILE A 184 -24.61 11.84 12.11
CA ILE A 184 -23.97 11.89 13.42
C ILE A 184 -22.52 12.24 13.18
N ILE A 185 -22.04 13.34 13.75
CA ILE A 185 -20.67 13.83 13.59
C ILE A 185 -19.99 13.75 14.95
N ALA A 186 -18.89 13.01 15.03
CA ALA A 186 -18.03 13.00 16.21
C ALA A 186 -16.88 14.00 16.06
N GLN A 187 -16.61 14.78 17.09
CA GLN A 187 -15.42 15.63 17.15
C GLN A 187 -14.35 14.91 17.95
N ILE A 188 -13.23 14.63 17.30
CA ILE A 188 -12.11 13.89 17.88
C ILE A 188 -10.85 14.72 17.73
N ASN A 189 -10.13 14.93 18.82
CA ASN A 189 -8.79 15.49 18.78
C ASN A 189 -7.76 14.39 19.03
N MET A 190 -6.78 14.32 18.15
CA MET A 190 -5.66 13.39 18.25
C MET A 190 -4.37 14.19 18.41
N LYS A 191 -3.65 13.91 19.48
CA LYS A 191 -2.32 14.46 19.69
C LYS A 191 -1.26 13.40 19.43
N ILE A 192 -0.38 13.69 18.50
CA ILE A 192 0.77 12.83 18.14
C ILE A 192 2.02 13.67 18.34
N HIS A 193 2.84 13.30 19.31
CA HIS A 193 3.94 14.13 19.79
C HIS A 193 3.39 15.52 20.20
N ASP A 194 3.85 16.60 19.57
CA ASP A 194 3.42 17.97 19.87
C ASP A 194 2.33 18.51 18.92
N LYS A 195 1.88 17.70 17.94
CA LYS A 195 0.88 18.13 16.95
C LYS A 195 -0.50 17.63 17.34
N VAL A 196 -1.46 18.57 17.49
CA VAL A 196 -2.88 18.25 17.64
C VAL A 196 -3.55 18.30 16.28
N ILE A 197 -4.32 17.29 15.96
CA ILE A 197 -5.06 17.12 14.71
C ILE A 197 -6.51 16.84 15.07
N SER A 198 -7.43 17.64 14.52
CA SER A 198 -8.87 17.47 14.75
C SER A 198 -9.49 16.69 13.61
N PHE A 199 -10.38 15.76 13.94
CA PHE A 199 -11.11 14.92 13.01
C PHE A 199 -12.61 15.01 13.29
N SER A 200 -13.41 14.87 12.23
CA SER A 200 -14.86 14.92 12.27
C SER A 200 -15.48 13.75 11.49
N PRO A 201 -15.22 12.48 11.87
CA PRO A 201 -15.83 11.35 11.19
C PRO A 201 -17.35 11.35 11.36
N GLU A 202 -18.06 10.94 10.32
CA GLU A 202 -19.51 10.99 10.28
C GLU A 202 -20.14 9.61 10.08
N LYS A 203 -21.34 9.43 10.61
CA LYS A 203 -22.22 8.32 10.31
C LYS A 203 -23.51 8.85 9.71
N ARG A 204 -23.87 8.42 8.51
CA ARG A 204 -25.03 8.89 7.77
C ARG A 204 -26.09 7.81 7.65
N LYS A 205 -27.32 8.15 8.02
CA LYS A 205 -28.50 7.30 7.88
C LYS A 205 -29.44 7.89 6.83
N TYR A 206 -29.53 7.24 5.69
CA TYR A 206 -30.37 7.69 4.57
C TYR A 206 -31.83 7.36 4.78
N PHE A 207 -32.73 8.34 4.58
CA PHE A 207 -34.18 8.18 4.83
C PHE A 207 -34.83 7.21 3.84
N THR A 208 -34.42 7.22 2.56
CA THR A 208 -35.08 6.48 1.49
C THR A 208 -34.94 4.96 1.63
N ARG A 209 -33.78 4.46 2.10
CA ARG A 209 -33.49 3.02 2.17
C ARG A 209 -33.12 2.54 3.57
N GLY A 210 -33.11 3.43 4.55
CA GLY A 210 -32.61 3.10 5.91
C GLY A 210 -31.14 2.67 5.94
N GLN A 211 -30.40 2.88 4.84
CA GLN A 211 -28.99 2.51 4.74
C GLN A 211 -28.16 3.42 5.65
N VAL A 212 -27.23 2.80 6.39
CA VAL A 212 -26.26 3.51 7.22
C VAL A 212 -24.90 3.39 6.57
N THR A 213 -24.19 4.51 6.40
CA THR A 213 -22.80 4.59 5.93
C THR A 213 -21.94 5.29 6.96
N SER A 214 -20.69 4.91 7.06
CA SER A 214 -19.67 5.63 7.84
C SER A 214 -18.77 6.38 6.88
N GLU A 215 -18.65 7.69 7.11
CA GLU A 215 -17.76 8.57 6.35
C GLU A 215 -16.50 8.80 7.18
N THR A 216 -15.39 8.37 6.62
CA THR A 216 -14.07 8.46 7.24
C THR A 216 -13.54 9.87 7.13
N ASP A 217 -13.02 10.43 8.21
CA ASP A 217 -12.18 11.63 8.12
C ASP A 217 -10.70 11.23 7.98
N ILE A 218 -9.96 11.98 7.14
CA ILE A 218 -8.63 11.60 6.68
C ILE A 218 -7.66 12.77 6.78
N GLU A 219 -6.65 12.63 7.62
CA GLU A 219 -5.47 13.51 7.59
C GLU A 219 -4.37 12.85 6.76
N ALA A 220 -4.08 13.43 5.60
CA ALA A 220 -3.18 12.85 4.62
C ALA A 220 -1.86 13.61 4.55
N THR A 221 -0.75 12.99 4.99
CA THR A 221 0.61 13.52 4.88
C THR A 221 1.40 12.85 3.74
N PHE A 222 2.65 13.25 3.53
CA PHE A 222 3.49 12.69 2.48
C PHE A 222 3.85 11.20 2.70
N LEU A 223 4.04 10.79 3.96
CA LEU A 223 4.46 9.43 4.32
C LEU A 223 3.36 8.59 4.93
N ARG A 224 2.38 9.23 5.58
CA ARG A 224 1.36 8.55 6.36
C ARG A 224 0.02 9.26 6.23
N ASP A 225 -1.03 8.49 6.07
CA ASP A 225 -2.42 8.94 6.16
C ASP A 225 -3.05 8.35 7.41
N ILE A 226 -3.82 9.15 8.14
CA ILE A 226 -4.57 8.73 9.32
C ILE A 226 -6.04 8.78 8.98
N TYR A 227 -6.72 7.65 9.16
CA TYR A 227 -8.15 7.48 8.88
C TYR A 227 -8.87 7.25 10.20
N ILE A 228 -9.91 8.02 10.46
CA ILE A 228 -10.78 7.81 11.63
C ILE A 228 -12.20 7.54 11.16
N ASN A 229 -12.76 6.43 11.61
CA ASN A 229 -14.14 6.04 11.39
C ASN A 229 -14.89 5.99 12.71
N ILE A 230 -16.11 6.48 12.72
CA ILE A 230 -17.07 6.24 13.81
C ILE A 230 -17.86 4.95 13.52
N GLY A 231 -17.90 4.05 14.50
CA GLY A 231 -18.62 2.79 14.42
C GLY A 231 -20.00 2.83 15.06
N GLU A 232 -20.35 1.78 15.81
CA GLU A 232 -21.64 1.68 16.50
C GLU A 232 -21.57 2.23 17.91
N GLN A 233 -22.72 2.74 18.39
CA GLN A 233 -22.91 3.00 19.82
C GLN A 233 -23.18 1.66 20.51
N LEU A 234 -22.52 1.45 21.63
CA LEU A 234 -22.69 0.25 22.47
C LEU A 234 -23.80 0.46 23.51
N ASP A 235 -24.23 -0.63 24.11
CA ASP A 235 -25.32 -0.64 25.11
C ASP A 235 -25.02 0.23 26.36
N ASP A 236 -23.75 0.46 26.65
CA ASP A 236 -23.31 1.33 27.75
C ASP A 236 -23.20 2.82 27.38
N GLY A 237 -23.63 3.19 26.18
CA GLY A 237 -23.60 4.56 25.66
C GLY A 237 -22.28 5.00 25.01
N SER A 238 -21.22 4.21 25.12
CA SER A 238 -19.94 4.50 24.48
C SER A 238 -20.00 4.27 22.96
N TRP A 239 -19.08 4.90 22.24
CA TRP A 239 -18.93 4.76 20.79
C TRP A 239 -17.65 4.01 20.43
N THR A 240 -17.73 3.22 19.37
CA THR A 240 -16.56 2.54 18.81
C THR A 240 -15.92 3.43 17.74
N PHE A 241 -14.60 3.51 17.76
CA PHE A 241 -13.80 4.23 16.77
C PHE A 241 -12.75 3.31 16.20
N ARG A 242 -12.58 3.37 14.87
CA ARG A 242 -11.48 2.68 14.18
C ARG A 242 -10.51 3.72 13.69
N VAL A 243 -9.30 3.67 14.19
CA VAL A 243 -8.19 4.54 13.80
C VAL A 243 -7.17 3.71 13.01
N GLN A 244 -6.92 4.11 11.76
CA GLN A 244 -5.98 3.41 10.89
C GLN A 244 -4.83 4.34 10.51
N PHE A 245 -3.62 3.86 10.66
CA PHE A 245 -2.41 4.52 10.22
C PHE A 245 -1.90 3.82 8.98
N ASN A 246 -2.06 4.45 7.82
CA ASN A 246 -1.69 3.89 6.52
C ASN A 246 -0.45 4.59 5.98
N TYR A 247 0.63 3.84 5.77
CA TYR A 247 1.89 4.38 5.28
C TYR A 247 2.03 4.22 3.77
N LEU A 248 2.70 5.17 3.12
CA LEU A 248 3.11 5.12 1.72
C LEU A 248 1.95 5.06 0.70
N ILE A 249 0.72 5.35 1.06
CA ILE A 249 -0.44 5.32 0.13
C ILE A 249 -0.21 6.28 -1.05
N LYS A 250 0.26 7.52 -0.79
CA LYS A 250 0.55 8.48 -1.86
C LYS A 250 1.66 8.02 -2.80
N TRP A 251 2.60 7.23 -2.30
CA TRP A 251 3.69 6.67 -3.10
C TRP A 251 3.21 5.58 -4.06
N ILE A 252 2.15 4.83 -3.70
CA ILE A 252 1.48 3.91 -4.62
C ILE A 252 0.95 4.68 -5.83
N TRP A 253 0.22 5.76 -5.62
CA TRP A 253 -0.31 6.59 -6.71
C TRP A 253 0.80 7.27 -7.52
N PHE A 254 1.81 7.80 -6.84
CA PHE A 254 2.97 8.41 -7.51
C PHE A 254 3.73 7.41 -8.38
N SER A 255 3.85 6.16 -7.94
CA SER A 255 4.51 5.10 -8.72
C SER A 255 3.76 4.80 -10.02
N VAL A 256 2.42 4.78 -9.98
CA VAL A 256 1.59 4.62 -11.19
C VAL A 256 1.79 5.77 -12.17
N LEU A 257 1.85 7.01 -11.67
CA LEU A 257 2.15 8.19 -12.51
C LEU A 257 3.53 8.09 -13.16
N LEU A 258 4.54 7.60 -12.45
CA LEU A 258 5.87 7.36 -13.02
C LEU A 258 5.83 6.29 -14.13
N MET A 259 5.09 5.21 -13.94
CA MET A 259 4.96 4.18 -15.00
C MET A 259 4.30 4.75 -16.25
N ILE A 260 3.24 5.54 -16.10
CA ILE A 260 2.56 6.21 -17.22
C ILE A 260 3.53 7.19 -17.91
N LEU A 261 4.27 8.00 -17.15
CA LEU A 261 5.26 8.93 -17.70
C LEU A 261 6.31 8.18 -18.53
N GLY A 262 6.82 7.06 -18.06
CA GLY A 262 7.78 6.25 -18.79
C GLY A 262 7.22 5.75 -20.13
N ILE A 263 5.94 5.37 -20.21
CA ILE A 263 5.28 4.99 -21.46
C ILE A 263 5.15 6.19 -22.41
N LEU A 264 4.76 7.35 -21.89
CA LEU A 264 4.62 8.59 -22.70
C LEU A 264 5.96 9.06 -23.28
N ILE A 265 7.06 8.93 -22.56
CA ILE A 265 8.41 9.23 -23.07
C ILE A 265 8.71 8.34 -24.29
N ARG A 266 8.34 7.07 -24.27
CA ARG A 266 8.55 6.16 -25.40
C ARG A 266 7.72 6.53 -26.62
N SER A 267 6.47 6.90 -26.42
CA SER A 267 5.57 7.25 -27.55
C SER A 267 6.09 8.47 -28.34
N ARG A 268 6.68 9.45 -27.67
CA ARG A 268 7.30 10.63 -28.33
C ARG A 268 8.59 10.32 -29.08
N ALA A 269 9.32 9.29 -28.68
CA ALA A 269 10.55 8.89 -29.36
C ALA A 269 10.31 8.07 -30.64
N MET A 270 9.07 7.66 -30.90
CA MET A 270 8.66 6.91 -32.09
C MET A 270 7.97 7.78 -33.16
N VAL A 271 7.72 9.05 -32.89
CA VAL A 271 7.24 10.08 -33.82
C VAL A 271 8.42 10.95 -34.24
#